data_70bcb2d0751773f1b9b3bff43ff89937
#
_entry.id   70bcb2d0751773f1b9b3bff43ff89937
#
_cell.length_a   1.000
_cell.length_b   1.000
_cell.length_c   1.000
_cell.angle_alpha   90.00
_cell.angle_beta   90.00
_cell.angle_gamma   90.00
#
_symmetry.space_group_name_H-M   'P 1'
#
loop_
_entity.id
_entity.type
_entity.pdbx_description
1 polymer ?
#
loop_
_entity_poly.entity_id
_entity_poly.type
_entity_poly.pdbx_seq_one_letter_code
_entity_poly.pdbx_strand_id
1 'polypeptide(L)'
;MNITKYHWVSIYALGLMLFCRVIASADQVPKGDCNNPKPQTDLRHCTFWNKSFAGIDLQGALLDGVSLRSTNLNGCNLSGASLRQTDLRWSDFSKCRLVDTDFSNSNLFHVTFNGATMDRAKLNKAYLFGARFNYIQARQADFTDAFMKDLNMADSDLAGSVFRRGKMFRAVMIGSNLSGADLQEADLTGSALEEADFSRANLRSASMKGVTVDETTFAEANLDQADFTGVRIENSDGAGFQNAINIPEHLKRMLDQ
;
A
#
# COMPACT_ATOMS: atom_id res chain seq x y z
N MET A 1 -34.26 -13.67 -44.56
CA MET A 1 -34.92 -12.37 -44.62
C MET A 1 -35.82 -12.26 -43.38
N ASN A 2 -35.25 -11.75 -42.28
CA ASN A 2 -36.06 -11.35 -41.11
C ASN A 2 -35.31 -10.22 -40.39
N ILE A 3 -35.96 -9.06 -40.54
CA ILE A 3 -35.49 -7.77 -40.00
C ILE A 3 -36.19 -7.62 -38.65
N THR A 4 -35.46 -7.62 -37.55
CA THR A 4 -35.98 -7.28 -36.23
C THR A 4 -35.74 -5.80 -35.93
N LYS A 5 -36.82 -5.09 -35.75
CA LYS A 5 -36.96 -3.66 -35.49
C LYS A 5 -36.40 -3.29 -34.11
N TYR A 6 -35.54 -2.31 -34.09
CA TYR A 6 -35.18 -1.61 -32.85
C TYR A 6 -36.26 -0.62 -32.46
N HIS A 7 -36.84 -0.76 -31.28
CA HIS A 7 -37.72 0.26 -30.70
C HIS A 7 -36.85 1.17 -29.79
N TRP A 8 -36.73 2.43 -30.22
CA TRP A 8 -36.24 3.51 -29.37
C TRP A 8 -37.40 3.94 -28.46
N VAL A 9 -37.24 3.80 -27.15
CA VAL A 9 -38.10 4.47 -26.17
C VAL A 9 -37.28 5.61 -25.58
N SER A 10 -37.68 6.82 -25.96
CA SER A 10 -37.16 8.07 -25.39
C SER A 10 -37.92 8.31 -24.09
N ILE A 11 -37.20 8.28 -22.93
CA ILE A 11 -37.73 8.77 -21.67
C ILE A 11 -36.87 9.96 -21.24
N TYR A 12 -37.40 11.16 -21.41
CA TYR A 12 -36.96 12.37 -20.74
C TYR A 12 -37.48 12.39 -19.31
N ALA A 13 -36.65 12.34 -18.30
CA ALA A 13 -36.94 12.81 -16.96
C ALA A 13 -35.64 13.10 -16.18
N LEU A 14 -35.47 14.36 -15.87
CA LEU A 14 -34.73 15.02 -14.79
C LEU A 14 -33.56 14.28 -14.11
N GLY A 15 -32.35 14.74 -14.38
CA GLY A 15 -31.40 15.18 -13.37
C GLY A 15 -30.94 14.17 -12.30
N LEU A 16 -30.39 13.01 -12.68
CA LEU A 16 -29.40 12.30 -11.87
C LEU A 16 -28.49 11.55 -12.87
N MET A 17 -27.29 12.09 -13.11
CA MET A 17 -26.24 11.29 -13.74
C MET A 17 -25.79 10.24 -12.73
N LEU A 18 -26.49 9.12 -12.66
CA LEU A 18 -25.90 7.89 -12.15
C LEU A 18 -24.81 7.48 -13.16
N PHE A 19 -23.55 7.73 -12.82
CA PHE A 19 -22.45 6.99 -13.39
C PHE A 19 -22.64 5.51 -13.02
N CYS A 20 -23.39 4.79 -13.83
CA CYS A 20 -23.37 3.35 -13.79
C CYS A 20 -21.95 2.92 -14.15
N ARG A 21 -21.08 2.70 -13.12
CA ARG A 21 -19.87 1.92 -13.31
C ARG A 21 -20.33 0.54 -13.77
N VAL A 22 -20.30 0.29 -15.07
CA VAL A 22 -20.34 -1.06 -15.59
C VAL A 22 -19.16 -1.77 -14.96
N ILE A 23 -19.42 -2.57 -13.93
CA ILE A 23 -18.47 -3.56 -13.44
C ILE A 23 -18.39 -4.59 -14.56
N ALA A 24 -17.47 -4.41 -15.50
CA ALA A 24 -17.15 -5.44 -16.46
C ALA A 24 -16.76 -6.69 -15.66
N SER A 25 -17.51 -7.77 -15.79
CA SER A 25 -17.11 -9.05 -15.22
C SER A 25 -15.74 -9.45 -15.82
N ALA A 26 -14.89 -10.13 -15.05
CA ALA A 26 -13.58 -10.59 -15.53
C ALA A 26 -13.68 -11.39 -16.84
N ASP A 27 -14.85 -11.94 -17.16
CA ASP A 27 -15.15 -12.68 -18.38
C ASP A 27 -15.36 -11.81 -19.64
N GLN A 28 -15.43 -10.48 -19.48
CA GLN A 28 -15.61 -9.53 -20.59
C GLN A 28 -14.31 -8.83 -21.03
N VAL A 29 -13.21 -9.02 -20.29
CA VAL A 29 -11.92 -8.42 -20.62
C VAL A 29 -11.30 -9.22 -21.78
N PRO A 30 -10.95 -8.57 -22.93
CA PRO A 30 -10.43 -9.28 -24.08
C PRO A 30 -9.06 -9.92 -23.77
N LYS A 31 -8.84 -11.14 -24.34
CA LYS A 31 -7.55 -11.83 -24.23
C LYS A 31 -6.46 -10.97 -24.88
N GLY A 32 -5.38 -10.71 -24.12
CA GLY A 32 -4.24 -9.90 -24.59
C GLY A 32 -3.20 -10.70 -25.35
N ASP A 33 -2.34 -9.96 -26.06
CA ASP A 33 -1.15 -10.50 -26.72
C ASP A 33 0.06 -10.40 -25.78
N CYS A 34 0.68 -11.53 -25.44
CA CYS A 34 1.84 -11.58 -24.56
C CYS A 34 3.10 -10.92 -25.14
N ASN A 35 3.19 -10.74 -26.46
CA ASN A 35 4.29 -10.05 -27.10
C ASN A 35 4.07 -8.56 -27.26
N ASN A 36 2.80 -8.12 -27.19
CA ASN A 36 2.39 -6.71 -27.25
C ASN A 36 1.28 -6.45 -26.22
N PRO A 37 1.60 -6.55 -24.90
CA PRO A 37 0.61 -6.38 -23.85
C PRO A 37 0.05 -4.95 -23.85
N LYS A 38 -1.28 -4.84 -23.64
CA LYS A 38 -2.02 -3.57 -23.71
C LYS A 38 -2.93 -3.36 -22.51
N PRO A 39 -3.37 -2.11 -22.25
CA PRO A 39 -4.36 -1.83 -21.22
C PRO A 39 -5.64 -2.64 -21.40
N GLN A 40 -6.35 -2.88 -20.28
CA GLN A 40 -7.65 -3.52 -20.24
C GLN A 40 -7.70 -4.87 -20.96
N THR A 41 -6.61 -5.65 -20.92
CA THR A 41 -6.56 -7.00 -21.51
C THR A 41 -6.31 -8.05 -20.44
N ASP A 42 -6.76 -9.27 -20.74
CA ASP A 42 -6.49 -10.45 -19.92
C ASP A 42 -5.14 -11.06 -20.33
N LEU A 43 -4.16 -10.89 -19.46
CA LEU A 43 -2.78 -11.36 -19.64
C LEU A 43 -2.43 -12.53 -18.71
N ARG A 44 -3.41 -13.10 -18.01
CA ARG A 44 -3.20 -14.19 -17.02
C ARG A 44 -2.57 -15.46 -17.59
N HIS A 45 -2.65 -15.63 -18.90
CA HIS A 45 -2.01 -16.75 -19.60
C HIS A 45 -0.57 -16.46 -20.06
N CYS A 46 -0.06 -15.24 -19.79
CA CYS A 46 1.27 -14.81 -20.24
C CYS A 46 2.35 -15.14 -19.20
N THR A 47 3.59 -15.09 -19.65
CA THR A 47 4.78 -15.17 -18.78
C THR A 47 5.73 -14.05 -19.15
N PHE A 48 6.08 -13.22 -18.16
CA PHE A 48 6.87 -12.00 -18.37
C PHE A 48 8.20 -12.00 -17.62
N TRP A 49 8.63 -13.16 -17.14
CA TRP A 49 9.86 -13.30 -16.36
C TRP A 49 11.07 -12.70 -17.07
N ASN A 50 11.89 -11.93 -16.34
CA ASN A 50 13.14 -11.33 -16.77
C ASN A 50 13.03 -10.47 -18.06
N LYS A 51 11.88 -9.83 -18.25
CA LYS A 51 11.64 -8.91 -19.38
C LYS A 51 11.79 -7.44 -18.95
N SER A 52 11.90 -6.56 -19.94
CA SER A 52 11.83 -5.13 -19.71
C SER A 52 10.58 -4.54 -20.38
N PHE A 53 9.77 -3.87 -19.56
CA PHE A 53 8.54 -3.19 -19.93
C PHE A 53 8.53 -1.76 -19.36
N ALA A 54 9.71 -1.11 -19.32
CA ALA A 54 9.81 0.25 -18.81
C ALA A 54 8.86 1.18 -19.58
N GLY A 55 8.09 1.98 -18.83
CA GLY A 55 7.11 2.93 -19.38
C GLY A 55 5.85 2.31 -19.97
N ILE A 56 5.64 0.99 -19.84
CA ILE A 56 4.47 0.33 -20.42
C ILE A 56 3.16 0.82 -19.78
N ASP A 57 2.11 0.92 -20.61
CA ASP A 57 0.74 1.14 -20.13
C ASP A 57 -0.02 -0.20 -20.10
N LEU A 58 -0.39 -0.63 -18.89
CA LEU A 58 -1.19 -1.82 -18.59
C LEU A 58 -2.35 -1.46 -17.65
N GLN A 59 -2.86 -0.24 -17.75
CA GLN A 59 -4.00 0.21 -16.94
C GLN A 59 -5.17 -0.77 -17.04
N GLY A 60 -5.69 -1.23 -15.89
CA GLY A 60 -6.84 -2.13 -15.81
C GLY A 60 -6.61 -3.52 -16.38
N ALA A 61 -5.36 -3.92 -16.67
CA ALA A 61 -5.05 -5.26 -17.15
C ALA A 61 -5.25 -6.33 -16.06
N LEU A 62 -5.58 -7.57 -16.46
CA LEU A 62 -5.65 -8.72 -15.58
C LEU A 62 -4.35 -9.52 -15.68
N LEU A 63 -3.62 -9.56 -14.57
CA LEU A 63 -2.30 -10.21 -14.45
C LEU A 63 -2.26 -11.20 -13.27
N ASP A 64 -3.42 -11.61 -12.75
CA ASP A 64 -3.50 -12.50 -11.58
C ASP A 64 -2.74 -13.80 -11.81
N GLY A 65 -1.90 -14.19 -10.85
CA GLY A 65 -1.11 -15.43 -10.90
C GLY A 65 0.05 -15.44 -11.89
N VAL A 66 0.29 -14.34 -12.62
CA VAL A 66 1.37 -14.24 -13.61
C VAL A 66 2.74 -14.19 -12.91
N SER A 67 3.79 -14.72 -13.55
CA SER A 67 5.17 -14.49 -13.12
C SER A 67 5.75 -13.25 -13.83
N LEU A 68 6.03 -12.22 -13.04
CA LEU A 68 6.73 -10.98 -13.43
C LEU A 68 8.08 -10.87 -12.70
N ARG A 69 8.63 -12.01 -12.24
CA ARG A 69 9.89 -12.06 -11.49
C ARG A 69 11.03 -11.40 -12.27
N SER A 70 11.82 -10.56 -11.58
CA SER A 70 12.97 -9.85 -12.16
C SER A 70 12.61 -9.01 -13.40
N THR A 71 11.38 -8.53 -13.48
CA THR A 71 10.88 -7.71 -14.61
C THR A 71 11.13 -6.24 -14.31
N ASN A 72 11.65 -5.51 -15.29
CA ASN A 72 11.76 -4.06 -15.23
C ASN A 72 10.47 -3.42 -15.75
N LEU A 73 9.72 -2.78 -14.84
CA LEU A 73 8.48 -2.06 -15.10
C LEU A 73 8.61 -0.55 -14.80
N ASN A 74 9.83 -0.04 -14.62
CA ASN A 74 10.08 1.36 -14.24
C ASN A 74 9.23 2.33 -15.07
N GLY A 75 8.52 3.26 -14.38
CA GLY A 75 7.68 4.27 -15.04
C GLY A 75 6.38 3.72 -15.64
N CYS A 76 5.99 2.50 -15.37
CA CYS A 76 4.77 1.89 -15.91
C CYS A 76 3.48 2.56 -15.41
N ASN A 77 2.37 2.32 -16.12
CA ASN A 77 1.02 2.60 -15.65
C ASN A 77 0.25 1.28 -15.48
N LEU A 78 -0.02 0.90 -14.23
CA LEU A 78 -0.82 -0.27 -13.85
C LEU A 78 -2.05 0.15 -13.02
N SER A 79 -2.47 1.42 -13.12
CA SER A 79 -3.62 1.92 -12.35
C SER A 79 -4.85 1.03 -12.57
N GLY A 80 -5.47 0.56 -11.49
CA GLY A 80 -6.63 -0.32 -11.53
C GLY A 80 -6.37 -1.73 -12.05
N ALA A 81 -5.11 -2.11 -12.32
CA ALA A 81 -4.78 -3.47 -12.74
C ALA A 81 -4.92 -4.48 -11.60
N SER A 82 -5.17 -5.74 -11.92
CA SER A 82 -5.18 -6.85 -10.97
C SER A 82 -3.91 -7.69 -11.12
N LEU A 83 -3.11 -7.75 -10.01
CA LEU A 83 -1.88 -8.55 -9.90
C LEU A 83 -1.96 -9.48 -8.68
N ARG A 84 -3.15 -10.00 -8.37
CA ARG A 84 -3.33 -10.88 -7.20
C ARG A 84 -2.57 -12.19 -7.38
N GLN A 85 -1.97 -12.68 -6.28
CA GLN A 85 -1.24 -13.96 -6.27
C GLN A 85 -0.10 -14.03 -7.31
N THR A 86 0.48 -12.90 -7.69
CA THR A 86 1.52 -12.76 -8.70
C THR A 86 2.90 -12.96 -8.08
N ASP A 87 3.82 -13.58 -8.81
CA ASP A 87 5.25 -13.64 -8.43
C ASP A 87 5.98 -12.42 -8.99
N LEU A 88 6.28 -11.46 -8.11
CA LEU A 88 6.89 -10.16 -8.42
C LEU A 88 8.30 -10.01 -7.83
N ARG A 89 8.90 -11.11 -7.38
CA ARG A 89 10.21 -11.06 -6.71
C ARG A 89 11.27 -10.37 -7.57
N TRP A 90 12.01 -9.43 -6.94
CA TRP A 90 13.07 -8.63 -7.56
C TRP A 90 12.65 -7.78 -8.76
N SER A 91 11.38 -7.50 -8.94
CA SER A 91 10.90 -6.61 -9.99
C SER A 91 11.08 -5.14 -9.61
N ASP A 92 11.20 -4.29 -10.62
CA ASP A 92 11.32 -2.84 -10.46
C ASP A 92 10.06 -2.11 -10.94
N PHE A 93 9.31 -1.55 -10.00
CA PHE A 93 8.14 -0.71 -10.20
C PHE A 93 8.44 0.77 -9.86
N SER A 94 9.69 1.18 -9.84
CA SER A 94 10.05 2.56 -9.52
C SER A 94 9.32 3.54 -10.43
N LYS A 95 8.79 4.62 -9.84
CA LYS A 95 8.08 5.71 -10.55
C LYS A 95 6.82 5.26 -11.31
N CYS A 96 6.29 4.06 -11.04
CA CYS A 96 5.05 3.59 -11.64
C CYS A 96 3.81 4.31 -11.08
N ARG A 97 2.76 4.37 -11.90
CA ARG A 97 1.39 4.70 -11.47
C ARG A 97 0.66 3.40 -11.13
N LEU A 98 0.35 3.22 -9.85
CA LEU A 98 -0.24 2.02 -9.28
C LEU A 98 -1.52 2.33 -8.48
N VAL A 99 -2.18 3.44 -8.81
CA VAL A 99 -3.40 3.88 -8.13
C VAL A 99 -4.48 2.81 -8.29
N ASP A 100 -5.14 2.41 -7.18
CA ASP A 100 -6.16 1.36 -7.16
C ASP A 100 -5.68 -0.03 -7.66
N THR A 101 -4.37 -0.28 -7.77
CA THR A 101 -3.81 -1.58 -8.19
C THR A 101 -3.98 -2.63 -7.11
N ASP A 102 -4.32 -3.87 -7.47
CA ASP A 102 -4.50 -4.97 -6.53
C ASP A 102 -3.33 -5.96 -6.57
N PHE A 103 -2.48 -5.92 -5.54
CA PHE A 103 -1.36 -6.84 -5.29
C PHE A 103 -1.67 -7.87 -4.19
N SER A 104 -2.93 -8.06 -3.83
CA SER A 104 -3.31 -8.92 -2.71
C SER A 104 -2.73 -10.33 -2.85
N ASN A 105 -2.18 -10.87 -1.76
CA ASN A 105 -1.56 -12.20 -1.69
C ASN A 105 -0.35 -12.42 -2.63
N SER A 106 0.25 -11.37 -3.19
CA SER A 106 1.38 -11.48 -4.11
C SER A 106 2.72 -11.62 -3.38
N ASN A 107 3.68 -12.23 -4.07
CA ASN A 107 5.05 -12.34 -3.59
C ASN A 107 5.90 -11.18 -4.13
N LEU A 108 6.18 -10.22 -3.26
CA LEU A 108 6.88 -8.96 -3.51
C LEU A 108 8.28 -8.93 -2.84
N PHE A 109 8.89 -10.10 -2.67
CA PHE A 109 10.22 -10.23 -2.05
C PHE A 109 11.26 -9.38 -2.78
N HIS A 110 11.91 -8.45 -2.06
CA HIS A 110 12.91 -7.51 -2.59
C HIS A 110 12.46 -6.71 -3.83
N VAL A 111 11.17 -6.45 -3.98
CA VAL A 111 10.64 -5.56 -5.01
C VAL A 111 11.05 -4.10 -4.74
N THR A 112 11.14 -3.30 -5.80
CA THR A 112 11.40 -1.85 -5.68
C THR A 112 10.21 -1.05 -6.21
N PHE A 113 9.67 -0.15 -5.36
CA PHE A 113 8.57 0.78 -5.70
C PHE A 113 8.98 2.26 -5.56
N ASN A 114 10.26 2.56 -5.45
CA ASN A 114 10.73 3.92 -5.14
C ASN A 114 10.11 4.99 -6.04
N GLY A 115 9.51 6.01 -5.42
CA GLY A 115 8.85 7.11 -6.12
C GLY A 115 7.56 6.73 -6.86
N ALA A 116 6.99 5.57 -6.61
CA ALA A 116 5.71 5.16 -7.19
C ALA A 116 4.53 5.92 -6.56
N THR A 117 3.46 6.11 -7.34
CA THR A 117 2.16 6.58 -6.85
C THR A 117 1.22 5.40 -6.76
N MET A 118 0.78 5.04 -5.54
CA MET A 118 -0.02 3.84 -5.29
C MET A 118 -1.16 4.09 -4.29
N ASP A 119 -1.78 5.26 -4.37
CA ASP A 119 -2.95 5.59 -3.56
C ASP A 119 -4.03 4.53 -3.72
N ARG A 120 -4.62 4.08 -2.59
CA ARG A 120 -5.65 3.05 -2.52
C ARG A 120 -5.25 1.68 -3.10
N ALA A 121 -3.96 1.46 -3.34
CA ALA A 121 -3.49 0.13 -3.75
C ALA A 121 -3.75 -0.91 -2.65
N LYS A 122 -4.00 -2.16 -3.05
CA LYS A 122 -4.25 -3.28 -2.14
C LYS A 122 -3.04 -4.19 -2.10
N LEU A 123 -2.43 -4.30 -0.92
CA LEU A 123 -1.28 -5.16 -0.64
C LEU A 123 -1.58 -6.12 0.53
N ASN A 124 -2.88 -6.31 0.85
CA ASN A 124 -3.28 -7.17 1.95
C ASN A 124 -2.76 -8.61 1.75
N LYS A 125 -2.17 -9.16 2.82
CA LYS A 125 -1.50 -10.47 2.84
C LYS A 125 -0.35 -10.62 1.83
N ALA A 126 0.19 -9.53 1.30
CA ALA A 126 1.35 -9.56 0.44
C ALA A 126 2.63 -9.92 1.23
N TYR A 127 3.58 -10.57 0.57
CA TYR A 127 4.89 -10.89 1.13
C TYR A 127 5.93 -9.88 0.62
N LEU A 128 6.30 -8.92 1.48
CA LEU A 128 7.07 -7.70 1.15
C LEU A 128 8.45 -7.68 1.84
N PHE A 129 9.02 -8.85 2.18
CA PHE A 129 10.32 -8.90 2.85
C PHE A 129 11.39 -8.13 2.08
N GLY A 130 12.07 -7.19 2.74
CA GLY A 130 13.16 -6.40 2.17
C GLY A 130 12.78 -5.54 0.98
N ALA A 131 11.50 -5.25 0.78
CA ALA A 131 11.03 -4.39 -0.29
C ALA A 131 11.42 -2.92 -0.06
N ARG A 132 11.52 -2.13 -1.13
CA ARG A 132 11.89 -0.71 -1.10
C ARG A 132 10.73 0.15 -1.58
N PHE A 133 10.27 1.02 -0.71
CA PHE A 133 9.11 1.90 -0.90
C PHE A 133 9.45 3.38 -0.64
N ASN A 134 10.71 3.79 -0.80
CA ASN A 134 11.11 5.16 -0.48
C ASN A 134 10.43 6.17 -1.41
N TYR A 135 10.01 7.31 -0.85
CA TYR A 135 9.41 8.42 -1.59
C TYR A 135 8.11 8.06 -2.31
N ILE A 136 7.34 7.06 -1.83
CA ILE A 136 6.06 6.69 -2.44
C ILE A 136 4.93 7.62 -2.00
N GLN A 137 3.88 7.68 -2.81
CA GLN A 137 2.57 8.19 -2.44
C GLN A 137 1.61 7.01 -2.36
N ALA A 138 1.19 6.64 -1.15
CA ALA A 138 0.37 5.45 -0.90
C ALA A 138 -0.77 5.75 0.09
N ARG A 139 -1.41 6.91 -0.06
CA ARG A 139 -2.53 7.31 0.78
C ARG A 139 -3.66 6.29 0.69
N GLN A 140 -4.23 5.94 1.85
CA GLN A 140 -5.35 4.99 1.93
C GLN A 140 -5.04 3.60 1.32
N ALA A 141 -3.77 3.23 1.16
CA ALA A 141 -3.39 1.89 0.71
C ALA A 141 -3.64 0.86 1.82
N ASP A 142 -3.95 -0.38 1.45
CA ASP A 142 -4.27 -1.47 2.37
C ASP A 142 -3.14 -2.50 2.44
N PHE A 143 -2.41 -2.53 3.57
CA PHE A 143 -1.36 -3.48 3.91
C PHE A 143 -1.81 -4.48 5.00
N THR A 144 -3.11 -4.67 5.19
CA THR A 144 -3.65 -5.57 6.23
C THR A 144 -3.05 -6.96 6.11
N ASP A 145 -2.57 -7.52 7.25
CA ASP A 145 -1.94 -8.84 7.33
C ASP A 145 -0.68 -9.03 6.45
N ALA A 146 -0.10 -7.97 5.87
CA ALA A 146 1.09 -8.08 5.04
C ALA A 146 2.34 -8.40 5.87
N PHE A 147 3.27 -9.14 5.26
CA PHE A 147 4.58 -9.44 5.86
C PHE A 147 5.64 -8.48 5.31
N MET A 148 6.06 -7.51 6.12
CA MET A 148 6.87 -6.35 5.74
C MET A 148 8.18 -6.24 6.54
N LYS A 149 8.73 -7.37 6.97
CA LYS A 149 10.02 -7.38 7.68
C LYS A 149 11.12 -6.77 6.82
N ASP A 150 11.98 -5.95 7.46
CA ASP A 150 13.12 -5.27 6.82
C ASP A 150 12.72 -4.39 5.61
N LEU A 151 11.44 -3.95 5.57
CA LEU A 151 10.93 -3.03 4.56
C LEU A 151 11.53 -1.63 4.76
N ASN A 152 11.80 -0.92 3.67
CA ASN A 152 12.18 0.49 3.72
C ASN A 152 11.13 1.34 3.00
N MET A 153 10.48 2.27 3.73
CA MET A 153 9.50 3.23 3.20
C MET A 153 9.75 4.65 3.72
N ALA A 154 11.04 5.02 3.86
CA ALA A 154 11.42 6.37 4.27
C ALA A 154 10.86 7.45 3.33
N ASP A 155 10.60 8.64 3.88
CA ASP A 155 10.14 9.84 3.16
C ASP A 155 8.86 9.60 2.33
N SER A 156 7.94 8.77 2.82
CA SER A 156 6.76 8.32 2.09
C SER A 156 5.46 8.89 2.66
N ASP A 157 4.49 9.15 1.80
CA ASP A 157 3.17 9.60 2.19
C ASP A 157 2.19 8.41 2.28
N LEU A 158 1.90 8.00 3.50
CA LEU A 158 1.07 6.85 3.88
C LEU A 158 -0.19 7.29 4.65
N ALA A 159 -0.59 8.58 4.52
CA ALA A 159 -1.71 9.13 5.27
C ALA A 159 -2.99 8.31 5.09
N GLY A 160 -3.63 7.94 6.21
CA GLY A 160 -4.87 7.17 6.23
C GLY A 160 -4.75 5.73 5.70
N SER A 161 -3.54 5.19 5.50
CA SER A 161 -3.34 3.80 5.07
C SER A 161 -3.62 2.80 6.20
N VAL A 162 -3.83 1.54 5.86
CA VAL A 162 -4.22 0.48 6.78
C VAL A 162 -3.12 -0.57 6.88
N PHE A 163 -2.58 -0.75 8.10
CA PHE A 163 -1.53 -1.71 8.43
C PHE A 163 -1.97 -2.73 9.50
N ARG A 164 -3.26 -2.97 9.64
CA ARG A 164 -3.80 -3.86 10.68
C ARG A 164 -3.10 -5.22 10.65
N ARG A 165 -2.57 -5.67 11.82
CA ARG A 165 -1.84 -6.93 12.00
C ARG A 165 -0.65 -7.10 11.03
N GLY A 166 -0.20 -6.02 10.40
CA GLY A 166 0.99 -6.01 9.55
C GLY A 166 2.24 -6.36 10.35
N LYS A 167 3.11 -7.19 9.78
CA LYS A 167 4.38 -7.59 10.40
C LYS A 167 5.52 -6.75 9.85
N MET A 168 5.79 -5.61 10.52
CA MET A 168 6.67 -4.55 10.06
C MET A 168 7.98 -4.47 10.86
N PHE A 169 8.34 -5.52 11.60
CA PHE A 169 9.52 -5.47 12.45
C PHE A 169 10.79 -5.17 11.68
N ARG A 170 11.61 -4.26 12.24
CA ARG A 170 12.80 -3.65 11.65
C ARG A 170 12.51 -2.90 10.34
N ALA A 171 11.28 -2.38 10.18
CA ALA A 171 10.98 -1.48 9.08
C ALA A 171 11.66 -0.12 9.28
N VAL A 172 12.03 0.54 8.21
CA VAL A 172 12.54 1.91 8.20
C VAL A 172 11.46 2.82 7.65
N MET A 173 10.97 3.76 8.48
CA MET A 173 9.88 4.68 8.14
C MET A 173 10.25 6.14 8.47
N ILE A 174 11.55 6.42 8.49
CA ILE A 174 12.10 7.74 8.81
C ILE A 174 11.46 8.80 7.90
N GLY A 175 11.02 9.93 8.47
CA GLY A 175 10.42 11.05 7.73
C GLY A 175 9.08 10.75 7.06
N SER A 176 8.43 9.61 7.35
CA SER A 176 7.20 9.21 6.67
C SER A 176 5.96 9.79 7.32
N ASN A 177 4.96 10.13 6.51
CA ASN A 177 3.65 10.58 6.96
C ASN A 177 2.68 9.39 7.09
N LEU A 178 2.37 8.98 8.33
CA LEU A 178 1.37 7.95 8.68
C LEU A 178 0.17 8.59 9.40
N SER A 179 -0.08 9.88 9.19
CA SER A 179 -1.17 10.58 9.86
C SER A 179 -2.53 9.91 9.57
N GLY A 180 -3.30 9.64 10.63
CA GLY A 180 -4.58 8.95 10.55
C GLY A 180 -4.52 7.50 10.07
N ALA A 181 -3.33 6.89 9.97
CA ALA A 181 -3.19 5.48 9.57
C ALA A 181 -3.74 4.52 10.65
N ASP A 182 -4.19 3.35 10.24
CA ASP A 182 -4.69 2.30 11.13
C ASP A 182 -3.66 1.17 11.27
N LEU A 183 -2.93 1.21 12.39
CA LEU A 183 -1.87 0.24 12.74
C LEU A 183 -2.33 -0.69 13.88
N GLN A 184 -3.64 -0.88 14.06
CA GLN A 184 -4.14 -1.78 15.12
C GLN A 184 -3.49 -3.16 15.02
N GLU A 185 -2.93 -3.64 16.15
CA GLU A 185 -2.26 -4.95 16.26
C GLU A 185 -1.03 -5.12 15.32
N ALA A 186 -0.51 -4.05 14.75
CA ALA A 186 0.70 -4.10 13.93
C ALA A 186 1.94 -4.39 14.78
N ASP A 187 2.92 -5.09 14.21
CA ASP A 187 4.21 -5.37 14.85
C ASP A 187 5.32 -4.50 14.20
N LEU A 188 5.69 -3.41 14.88
CA LEU A 188 6.77 -2.50 14.49
C LEU A 188 8.05 -2.75 15.30
N THR A 189 8.18 -3.88 15.97
CA THR A 189 9.32 -4.15 16.85
C THR A 189 10.67 -3.84 16.19
N GLY A 190 11.47 -2.98 16.83
CA GLY A 190 12.80 -2.59 16.39
C GLY A 190 12.85 -1.73 15.13
N SER A 191 11.74 -1.12 14.73
CA SER A 191 11.67 -0.23 13.56
C SER A 191 12.27 1.15 13.86
N ALA A 192 12.78 1.81 12.83
CA ALA A 192 13.27 3.17 12.82
C ALA A 192 12.12 4.10 12.34
N LEU A 193 11.68 5.01 13.23
CA LEU A 193 10.50 5.86 13.03
C LEU A 193 10.83 7.35 13.19
N GLU A 194 12.11 7.70 13.24
CA GLU A 194 12.59 9.06 13.45
C GLU A 194 11.91 10.01 12.45
N GLU A 195 11.51 11.20 12.92
CA GLU A 195 10.85 12.24 12.12
C GLU A 195 9.50 11.80 11.49
N ALA A 196 8.95 10.64 11.84
CA ALA A 196 7.69 10.17 11.28
C ALA A 196 6.47 10.84 11.93
N ASP A 197 5.41 11.05 11.15
CA ASP A 197 4.14 11.60 11.62
C ASP A 197 3.08 10.50 11.81
N PHE A 198 2.80 10.14 13.08
CA PHE A 198 1.71 9.25 13.49
C PHE A 198 0.52 10.02 14.08
N SER A 199 0.38 11.31 13.78
CA SER A 199 -0.73 12.12 14.29
C SER A 199 -2.07 11.46 13.95
N ARG A 200 -2.97 11.33 14.96
CA ARG A 200 -4.28 10.70 14.81
C ARG A 200 -4.25 9.24 14.35
N ALA A 201 -3.12 8.58 14.34
CA ALA A 201 -3.03 7.16 14.01
C ALA A 201 -3.68 6.28 15.08
N ASN A 202 -4.21 5.14 14.68
CA ASN A 202 -4.71 4.11 15.59
C ASN A 202 -3.62 3.03 15.80
N LEU A 203 -2.92 3.12 16.93
CA LEU A 203 -1.86 2.19 17.34
C LEU A 203 -2.35 1.21 18.42
N ARG A 204 -3.67 1.02 18.56
CA ARG A 204 -4.22 0.12 19.57
C ARG A 204 -3.60 -1.27 19.47
N SER A 205 -3.08 -1.77 20.60
CA SER A 205 -2.44 -3.09 20.73
C SER A 205 -1.25 -3.30 19.77
N ALA A 206 -0.68 -2.24 19.20
CA ALA A 206 0.52 -2.34 18.36
C ALA A 206 1.76 -2.67 19.21
N SER A 207 2.67 -3.48 18.67
CA SER A 207 3.99 -3.67 19.26
C SER A 207 4.96 -2.60 18.74
N MET A 208 5.36 -1.68 19.62
CA MET A 208 6.33 -0.62 19.39
C MET A 208 7.65 -0.90 20.16
N LYS A 209 7.94 -2.19 20.44
CA LYS A 209 9.11 -2.58 21.24
C LYS A 209 10.40 -2.20 20.57
N GLY A 210 11.26 -1.51 21.32
CA GLY A 210 12.61 -1.15 20.88
C GLY A 210 12.65 -0.26 19.64
N VAL A 211 11.56 0.44 19.29
CA VAL A 211 11.54 1.43 18.21
C VAL A 211 12.40 2.64 18.58
N THR A 212 12.95 3.34 17.59
CA THR A 212 13.49 4.68 17.71
C THR A 212 12.45 5.71 17.27
N VAL A 213 12.23 6.76 18.06
CA VAL A 213 11.15 7.73 17.87
C VAL A 213 11.59 9.19 18.01
N ASP A 214 12.86 9.48 17.70
CA ASP A 214 13.36 10.84 17.75
C ASP A 214 12.61 11.73 16.76
N GLU A 215 12.14 12.90 17.24
CA GLU A 215 11.33 13.85 16.47
C GLU A 215 10.03 13.27 15.89
N THR A 216 9.61 12.08 16.32
CA THR A 216 8.36 11.44 15.90
C THR A 216 7.17 12.09 16.59
N THR A 217 6.08 12.37 15.86
CA THR A 217 4.85 12.85 16.48
C THR A 217 3.76 11.77 16.56
N PHE A 218 3.13 11.66 17.74
CA PHE A 218 1.96 10.84 18.03
C PHE A 218 0.76 11.71 18.45
N ALA A 219 0.72 12.97 18.01
CA ALA A 219 -0.32 13.91 18.39
C ALA A 219 -1.72 13.35 18.11
N GLU A 220 -2.60 13.31 19.11
CA GLU A 220 -3.96 12.76 19.01
C GLU A 220 -4.03 11.26 18.65
N ALA A 221 -2.90 10.54 18.63
CA ALA A 221 -2.89 9.09 18.33
C ALA A 221 -3.55 8.29 19.45
N ASN A 222 -4.18 7.17 19.09
CA ASN A 222 -4.69 6.18 20.04
C ASN A 222 -3.64 5.12 20.34
N LEU A 223 -3.08 5.14 21.57
CA LEU A 223 -2.04 4.24 22.04
C LEU A 223 -2.58 3.16 23.00
N ASP A 224 -3.90 2.88 23.02
CA ASP A 224 -4.50 1.88 23.90
C ASP A 224 -3.82 0.52 23.76
N GLN A 225 -3.25 0.01 24.86
CA GLN A 225 -2.53 -1.25 24.92
C GLN A 225 -1.31 -1.35 23.98
N ALA A 226 -0.81 -0.24 23.44
CA ALA A 226 0.43 -0.26 22.67
C ALA A 226 1.64 -0.56 23.57
N ASP A 227 2.56 -1.38 23.09
CA ASP A 227 3.73 -1.81 23.87
C ASP A 227 5.00 -1.06 23.42
N PHE A 228 5.41 -0.04 24.18
CA PHE A 228 6.63 0.75 23.96
C PHE A 228 7.82 0.25 24.82
N THR A 229 7.83 -1.01 25.22
CA THR A 229 8.95 -1.55 26.02
C THR A 229 10.28 -1.39 25.28
N GLY A 230 11.25 -0.73 25.93
CA GLY A 230 12.58 -0.51 25.34
C GLY A 230 12.60 0.50 24.18
N VAL A 231 11.57 1.35 24.06
CA VAL A 231 11.58 2.50 23.13
C VAL A 231 12.83 3.35 23.38
N ARG A 232 13.42 3.86 22.31
CA ARG A 232 14.56 4.79 22.35
C ARG A 232 14.08 6.18 21.94
N ILE A 233 14.26 7.15 22.87
CA ILE A 233 13.87 8.55 22.72
C ILE A 233 15.11 9.35 23.15
N GLU A 234 15.88 9.88 22.21
CA GLU A 234 17.14 10.56 22.54
C GLU A 234 16.96 12.08 22.74
N ASN A 235 16.04 12.72 22.04
CA ASN A 235 15.86 14.17 22.03
C ASN A 235 14.38 14.61 22.16
N SER A 236 13.53 13.87 22.88
CA SER A 236 12.14 14.20 23.03
C SER A 236 11.87 14.90 24.36
N ASP A 237 11.32 16.12 24.29
CA ASP A 237 10.71 16.82 25.41
C ASP A 237 9.28 16.34 25.72
N GLY A 238 8.87 15.19 25.17
CA GLY A 238 7.50 14.66 25.27
C GLY A 238 6.51 15.36 24.32
N ALA A 239 6.90 16.38 23.58
CA ALA A 239 6.01 17.14 22.70
C ALA A 239 5.36 16.28 21.60
N GLY A 240 6.04 15.22 21.16
CA GLY A 240 5.51 14.28 20.15
C GLY A 240 4.24 13.53 20.59
N PHE A 241 3.90 13.50 21.88
CA PHE A 241 2.72 12.80 22.41
C PHE A 241 1.56 13.71 22.79
N GLN A 242 1.54 14.95 22.31
CA GLN A 242 0.49 15.93 22.63
C GLN A 242 -0.90 15.41 22.28
N ASN A 243 -1.82 15.46 23.25
CA ASN A 243 -3.20 14.98 23.13
C ASN A 243 -3.33 13.52 22.69
N ALA A 244 -2.26 12.72 22.71
CA ALA A 244 -2.37 11.27 22.50
C ALA A 244 -3.26 10.65 23.58
N ILE A 245 -4.08 9.68 23.20
CA ILE A 245 -5.03 9.03 24.14
C ILE A 245 -4.54 7.65 24.54
N ASN A 246 -4.87 7.26 25.77
CA ASN A 246 -4.56 5.95 26.32
C ASN A 246 -3.05 5.63 26.33
N ILE A 247 -2.21 6.65 26.62
CA ILE A 247 -0.76 6.46 26.72
C ILE A 247 -0.44 5.40 27.78
N PRO A 248 0.31 4.34 27.45
CA PRO A 248 0.68 3.28 28.41
C PRO A 248 1.44 3.85 29.62
N GLU A 249 1.18 3.30 30.82
CA GLU A 249 1.71 3.84 32.07
C GLU A 249 3.26 3.83 32.16
N HIS A 250 3.88 2.84 31.54
CA HIS A 250 5.35 2.79 31.48
C HIS A 250 5.94 3.90 30.60
N LEU A 251 5.26 4.27 29.51
CA LEU A 251 5.66 5.36 28.62
C LEU A 251 5.47 6.73 29.29
N LYS A 252 4.33 6.95 29.99
CA LYS A 252 4.10 8.17 30.75
C LYS A 252 5.25 8.48 31.72
N ARG A 253 5.70 7.47 32.47
CA ARG A 253 6.81 7.60 33.41
C ARG A 253 8.15 7.95 32.77
N MET A 254 8.34 7.64 31.48
CA MET A 254 9.53 8.04 30.72
C MET A 254 9.40 9.49 30.23
N LEU A 255 8.21 9.93 29.84
CA LEU A 255 7.95 11.28 29.35
C LEU A 255 7.90 12.34 30.46
N ASP A 256 7.70 11.92 31.73
CA ASP A 256 7.67 12.79 32.92
C ASP A 256 9.08 13.02 33.54
N GLN A 257 10.16 12.46 32.99
CA GLN A 257 11.53 12.62 33.45
C GLN A 257 12.30 13.71 32.71
#